data_5db4217c133d10435929fb433775df65
#
_entry.id   5db4217c133d10435929fb433775df65
#
_cell.length_a   1.000
_cell.length_b   1.000
_cell.length_c   1.000
_cell.angle_alpha   90.00
_cell.angle_beta   90.00
_cell.angle_gamma   90.00
#
_symmetry.space_group_name_H-M   'P 1'
#
loop_
_entity.id
_entity.type
_entity.pdbx_description
1 polymer ?
#
loop_
_entity_poly.entity_id
_entity_poly.type
_entity_poly.pdbx_seq_one_letter_code
_entity_poly.pdbx_strand_id
1 'polypeptide(L)'
;MDAKINLKTVWNGNTKGNGIIKANYLETKIAIPELLGGSGEGTEPKELLVTSAVACYTMTLAAMLETRKLPVAGLTMDSEATNSKEEGFKIMHYPHIILSADATEEQIQSANRAIVAADKGCAVGNMLKKADVQVGVQGKVSLLSKENVVS
;
A
#
# COMPACT_ATOMS: atom_id res chain seq x y z
N MET A 1 13.27 2.76 -22.73
CA MET A 1 13.06 4.14 -22.28
C MET A 1 13.20 4.21 -20.77
N ASP A 2 14.08 5.06 -20.31
CA ASP A 2 14.33 5.22 -18.89
C ASP A 2 13.28 6.12 -18.26
N ALA A 3 12.67 5.64 -17.19
CA ALA A 3 11.75 6.45 -16.43
C ALA A 3 12.55 7.36 -15.48
N LYS A 4 12.14 8.61 -15.39
CA LYS A 4 12.80 9.57 -14.53
C LYS A 4 11.77 10.19 -13.59
N ILE A 5 12.10 10.19 -12.30
CA ILE A 5 11.24 10.77 -11.27
C ILE A 5 11.95 11.98 -10.71
N ASN A 6 11.29 13.14 -10.80
CA ASN A 6 11.84 14.39 -10.29
C ASN A 6 10.98 14.90 -9.14
N LEU A 7 11.65 15.31 -8.08
CA LEU A 7 10.98 15.90 -6.93
C LEU A 7 11.64 17.22 -6.59
N LYS A 8 10.84 18.16 -6.08
CA LYS A 8 11.35 19.42 -5.56
C LYS A 8 10.91 19.51 -4.10
N THR A 9 11.85 19.85 -3.24
CA THR A 9 11.60 19.96 -1.80
C THR A 9 12.02 21.33 -1.30
N VAL A 10 11.18 21.92 -0.47
CA VAL A 10 11.48 23.17 0.23
C VAL A 10 11.29 22.93 1.72
N TRP A 11 12.28 23.31 2.53
CA TRP A 11 12.18 23.23 3.98
C TRP A 11 12.21 24.64 4.54
N ASN A 12 11.30 24.96 5.45
CA ASN A 12 11.20 26.26 6.10
C ASN A 12 11.42 26.12 7.59
N GLY A 13 12.36 26.88 8.11
CA GLY A 13 12.66 26.88 9.52
C GLY A 13 13.73 25.89 9.93
N ASN A 14 13.76 25.60 11.22
CA ASN A 14 14.71 24.67 11.82
C ASN A 14 14.02 23.33 12.10
N THR A 15 14.45 22.62 13.14
CA THR A 15 13.87 21.32 13.53
C THR A 15 12.36 21.37 13.77
N LYS A 16 11.86 22.50 14.23
CA LYS A 16 10.43 22.69 14.49
C LYS A 16 9.66 23.18 13.26
N GLY A 17 10.36 23.36 12.15
CA GLY A 17 9.75 23.80 10.91
C GLY A 17 9.03 22.68 10.16
N ASN A 18 8.79 22.95 8.91
CA ASN A 18 8.14 21.95 8.03
C ASN A 18 8.58 22.19 6.60
N GLY A 19 8.27 21.24 5.76
CA GLY A 19 8.58 21.35 4.35
C GLY A 19 7.46 20.83 3.47
N ILE A 20 7.67 20.95 2.18
CA ILE A 20 6.75 20.43 1.18
C ILE A 20 7.58 19.71 0.13
N ILE A 21 7.14 18.50 -0.22
CA ILE A 21 7.69 17.75 -1.34
C ILE A 21 6.67 17.76 -2.46
N LYS A 22 7.11 18.08 -3.66
CA LYS A 22 6.26 18.06 -4.86
C LYS A 22 6.88 17.15 -5.90
N ALA A 23 6.09 16.24 -6.41
CA ALA A 23 6.42 15.41 -7.56
C ALA A 23 5.35 15.67 -8.62
N ASN A 24 5.31 14.85 -9.66
CA ASN A 24 4.35 15.06 -10.74
C ASN A 24 2.89 14.99 -10.26
N TYR A 25 2.58 14.01 -9.43
CA TYR A 25 1.22 13.81 -8.89
C TYR A 25 1.16 13.87 -7.37
N LEU A 26 2.30 13.84 -6.71
CA LEU A 26 2.36 13.85 -5.26
C LEU A 26 2.74 15.22 -4.75
N GLU A 27 1.97 15.72 -3.80
CA GLU A 27 2.34 16.89 -3.02
C GLU A 27 2.04 16.58 -1.58
N THR A 28 3.03 16.68 -0.71
CA THR A 28 2.83 16.36 0.69
C THR A 28 3.66 17.28 1.59
N LYS A 29 3.09 17.60 2.74
CA LYS A 29 3.78 18.32 3.79
C LYS A 29 4.61 17.33 4.61
N ILE A 30 5.83 17.70 4.94
CA ILE A 30 6.72 16.87 5.75
C ILE A 30 7.15 17.62 6.99
N ALA A 31 7.38 16.90 8.08
CA ALA A 31 7.85 17.48 9.32
C ALA A 31 8.55 16.40 10.15
N ILE A 32 9.45 16.85 11.01
CA ILE A 32 10.12 15.93 11.94
C ILE A 32 9.11 15.54 13.02
N PRO A 33 8.97 14.24 13.35
CA PRO A 33 8.04 13.80 14.39
C PRO A 33 8.32 14.44 15.75
N GLU A 34 7.27 14.64 16.54
CA GLU A 34 7.40 15.21 17.88
C GLU A 34 8.35 14.42 18.76
N LEU A 35 8.33 13.09 18.66
CA LEU A 35 9.23 12.21 19.42
C LEU A 35 10.70 12.47 19.12
N LEU A 36 11.01 13.03 17.96
CA LEU A 36 12.36 13.37 17.55
C LEU A 36 12.65 14.87 17.69
N GLY A 37 11.80 15.60 18.38
CA GLY A 37 11.98 17.02 18.63
C GLY A 37 11.41 17.95 17.58
N GLY A 38 10.63 17.44 16.65
CA GLY A 38 10.02 18.22 15.59
C GLY A 38 8.62 18.71 15.91
N SER A 39 7.98 19.34 14.93
CA SER A 39 6.62 19.85 15.07
C SER A 39 5.55 18.77 14.92
N GLY A 40 5.87 17.69 14.21
CA GLY A 40 4.89 16.64 13.93
C GLY A 40 3.79 17.06 12.98
N GLU A 41 3.91 18.21 12.33
CA GLU A 41 2.86 18.78 11.49
C GLU A 41 2.97 18.39 10.01
N GLY A 42 3.40 17.18 9.74
CA GLY A 42 3.53 16.69 8.38
C GLY A 42 3.84 15.21 8.36
N THR A 43 3.94 14.65 7.16
CA THR A 43 4.26 13.25 6.95
C THR A 43 5.71 12.97 7.33
N GLU A 44 5.95 11.82 7.96
CA GLU A 44 7.32 11.42 8.31
C GLU A 44 7.82 10.37 7.29
N PRO A 45 9.16 10.14 7.18
CA PRO A 45 9.71 9.32 6.11
C PRO A 45 9.19 7.88 6.05
N LYS A 46 8.98 7.22 7.18
CA LYS A 46 8.51 5.84 7.18
C LYS A 46 7.08 5.73 6.68
N GLU A 47 6.25 6.73 6.95
CA GLU A 47 4.91 6.78 6.41
C GLU A 47 4.93 6.83 4.87
N LEU A 48 5.85 7.63 4.30
CA LEU A 48 6.03 7.69 2.86
C LEU A 48 6.52 6.36 2.29
N LEU A 49 7.43 5.70 2.99
CA LEU A 49 7.96 4.41 2.57
C LEU A 49 6.86 3.35 2.55
N VAL A 50 6.05 3.30 3.59
CA VAL A 50 4.92 2.36 3.68
C VAL A 50 3.88 2.68 2.61
N THR A 51 3.61 3.96 2.39
CA THR A 51 2.66 4.39 1.36
C THR A 51 3.10 3.90 -0.02
N SER A 52 4.40 3.95 -0.31
CA SER A 52 4.94 3.43 -1.56
C SER A 52 4.68 1.93 -1.71
N ALA A 53 4.91 1.16 -0.66
CA ALA A 53 4.65 -0.27 -0.66
C ALA A 53 3.16 -0.58 -0.84
N VAL A 54 2.30 0.18 -0.18
CA VAL A 54 0.84 0.06 -0.29
C VAL A 54 0.40 0.30 -1.73
N ALA A 55 0.87 1.38 -2.34
CA ALA A 55 0.51 1.71 -3.72
C ALA A 55 0.94 0.61 -4.68
N CYS A 56 2.18 0.15 -4.55
CA CYS A 56 2.73 -0.89 -5.42
C CYS A 56 1.96 -2.20 -5.31
N TYR A 57 1.71 -2.65 -4.08
CA TYR A 57 0.95 -3.89 -3.89
C TYR A 57 -0.46 -3.78 -4.45
N THR A 58 -1.16 -2.68 -4.15
CA THR A 58 -2.52 -2.46 -4.62
C THR A 58 -2.62 -2.49 -6.14
N MET A 59 -1.71 -1.78 -6.82
CA MET A 59 -1.68 -1.76 -8.27
C MET A 59 -1.37 -3.12 -8.87
N THR A 60 -0.44 -3.86 -8.26
CA THR A 60 -0.09 -5.20 -8.70
C THR A 60 -1.28 -6.14 -8.56
N LEU A 61 -1.96 -6.10 -7.41
CA LEU A 61 -3.14 -6.93 -7.18
C LEU A 61 -4.27 -6.58 -8.16
N ALA A 62 -4.56 -5.29 -8.33
CA ALA A 62 -5.59 -4.85 -9.26
C ALA A 62 -5.33 -5.35 -10.68
N ALA A 63 -4.08 -5.25 -11.13
CA ALA A 63 -3.70 -5.74 -12.47
C ALA A 63 -3.88 -7.25 -12.58
N MET A 64 -3.52 -8.01 -11.56
CA MET A 64 -3.69 -9.46 -11.58
C MET A 64 -5.16 -9.89 -11.61
N LEU A 65 -5.99 -9.19 -10.84
CA LEU A 65 -7.42 -9.49 -10.82
C LEU A 65 -8.04 -9.28 -12.21
N GLU A 66 -7.63 -8.22 -12.88
CA GLU A 66 -8.08 -7.94 -14.25
C GLU A 66 -7.58 -9.00 -15.23
N THR A 67 -6.30 -9.34 -15.17
CA THR A 67 -5.71 -10.37 -16.04
C THR A 67 -6.40 -11.73 -15.88
N ARG A 68 -6.82 -12.05 -14.67
CA ARG A 68 -7.54 -13.29 -14.36
C ARG A 68 -9.03 -13.19 -14.70
N LYS A 69 -9.48 -12.04 -15.19
CA LYS A 69 -10.86 -11.79 -15.60
C LYS A 69 -11.88 -12.06 -14.49
N LEU A 70 -11.52 -11.68 -13.27
CA LEU A 70 -12.39 -11.88 -12.11
C LEU A 70 -13.42 -10.77 -12.01
N PRO A 71 -14.66 -11.11 -11.60
CA PRO A 71 -15.74 -10.12 -11.49
C PRO A 71 -15.62 -9.32 -10.19
N VAL A 72 -14.67 -8.39 -10.15
CA VAL A 72 -14.38 -7.58 -8.96
C VAL A 72 -15.41 -6.47 -8.81
N ALA A 73 -16.10 -6.45 -7.66
CA ALA A 73 -17.04 -5.39 -7.30
C ALA A 73 -16.35 -4.33 -6.43
N GLY A 74 -15.29 -4.70 -5.73
CA GLY A 74 -14.56 -3.76 -4.90
C GLY A 74 -13.23 -4.32 -4.41
N LEU A 75 -12.33 -3.41 -4.09
CA LEU A 75 -11.03 -3.75 -3.51
C LEU A 75 -10.69 -2.68 -2.48
N THR A 76 -10.54 -3.09 -1.24
CA THR A 76 -10.08 -2.20 -0.17
C THR A 76 -8.89 -2.87 0.51
N MET A 77 -8.09 -2.07 1.20
CA MET A 77 -6.93 -2.62 1.90
C MET A 77 -6.56 -1.76 3.09
N ASP A 78 -6.37 -2.40 4.21
CA ASP A 78 -5.74 -1.80 5.37
C ASP A 78 -4.29 -2.27 5.38
N SER A 79 -3.40 -1.43 5.87
CA SER A 79 -1.99 -1.79 6.03
C SER A 79 -1.50 -1.28 7.37
N GLU A 80 -0.59 -2.03 7.96
CA GLU A 80 -0.01 -1.69 9.24
C GLU A 80 1.49 -1.87 9.18
N ALA A 81 2.23 -0.92 9.74
CA ALA A 81 3.67 -1.03 9.83
C ALA A 81 4.09 -0.89 11.28
N THR A 82 5.01 -1.76 11.71
CA THR A 82 5.57 -1.75 13.05
C THR A 82 7.08 -1.79 12.98
N ASN A 83 7.73 -1.24 13.99
CA ASN A 83 9.19 -1.27 14.08
C ASN A 83 9.56 -1.66 15.49
N SER A 84 10.16 -2.84 15.66
CA SER A 84 10.56 -3.35 16.95
C SER A 84 12.02 -3.80 16.91
N LYS A 85 12.64 -3.88 18.07
CA LYS A 85 14.02 -4.36 18.18
C LYS A 85 14.11 -5.83 17.81
N GLU A 86 13.06 -6.60 18.07
CA GLU A 86 13.04 -8.04 17.83
C GLU A 86 12.79 -8.39 16.36
N GLU A 87 11.78 -7.78 15.76
CA GLU A 87 11.37 -8.11 14.40
C GLU A 87 11.86 -7.14 13.35
N GLY A 88 12.40 -5.96 13.75
CA GLY A 88 12.78 -4.92 12.82
C GLY A 88 11.55 -4.24 12.23
N PHE A 89 11.69 -3.71 11.03
CA PHE A 89 10.59 -3.03 10.35
C PHE A 89 9.73 -4.06 9.60
N LYS A 90 8.43 -4.02 9.87
CA LYS A 90 7.49 -4.99 9.32
C LYS A 90 6.27 -4.28 8.78
N ILE A 91 5.87 -4.65 7.57
CA ILE A 91 4.67 -4.13 6.91
C ILE A 91 3.72 -5.30 6.64
N MET A 92 2.47 -5.16 7.04
CA MET A 92 1.42 -6.14 6.75
C MET A 92 0.30 -5.48 5.98
N HIS A 93 -0.08 -6.08 4.85
CA HIS A 93 -1.22 -5.64 4.06
C HIS A 93 -2.40 -6.59 4.29
N TYR A 94 -3.59 -6.02 4.41
CA TYR A 94 -4.82 -6.78 4.62
C TYR A 94 -5.82 -6.44 3.50
N PRO A 95 -5.59 -6.95 2.29
CA PRO A 95 -6.50 -6.67 1.18
C PRO A 95 -7.82 -7.39 1.34
N HIS A 96 -8.90 -6.74 0.95
CA HIS A 96 -10.22 -7.32 0.91
C HIS A 96 -10.77 -7.19 -0.51
N ILE A 97 -10.89 -8.32 -1.19
CA ILE A 97 -11.45 -8.39 -2.53
C ILE A 97 -12.92 -8.74 -2.40
N ILE A 98 -13.78 -7.93 -3.00
CA ILE A 98 -15.22 -8.21 -3.06
C ILE A 98 -15.54 -8.55 -4.49
N LEU A 99 -16.01 -9.78 -4.71
CA LEU A 99 -16.44 -10.24 -6.04
C LEU A 99 -17.95 -10.10 -6.17
N SER A 100 -18.44 -10.12 -7.40
CA SER A 100 -19.88 -10.04 -7.64
C SER A 100 -20.60 -11.21 -6.97
N ALA A 101 -21.89 -11.02 -6.69
CA ALA A 101 -22.70 -11.98 -5.94
C ALA A 101 -22.76 -13.37 -6.58
N ASP A 102 -22.59 -13.44 -7.90
CA ASP A 102 -22.66 -14.69 -8.65
C ASP A 102 -21.30 -15.30 -8.97
N ALA A 103 -20.23 -14.82 -8.32
CA ALA A 103 -18.90 -15.37 -8.55
C ALA A 103 -18.86 -16.86 -8.17
N THR A 104 -18.15 -17.65 -8.96
CA THR A 104 -18.01 -19.08 -8.75
C THR A 104 -16.94 -19.37 -7.68
N GLU A 105 -16.99 -20.59 -7.13
CA GLU A 105 -15.97 -21.04 -6.19
C GLU A 105 -14.56 -20.99 -6.80
N GLU A 106 -14.46 -21.35 -8.08
CA GLU A 106 -13.19 -21.28 -8.80
C GLU A 106 -12.66 -19.85 -8.88
N GLN A 107 -13.54 -18.87 -9.11
CA GLN A 107 -13.19 -17.47 -9.14
C GLN A 107 -12.74 -16.96 -7.75
N ILE A 108 -13.42 -17.41 -6.70
CA ILE A 108 -13.04 -17.08 -5.33
C ILE A 108 -11.63 -17.60 -5.03
N GLN A 109 -11.34 -18.84 -5.40
CA GLN A 109 -10.01 -19.42 -5.19
C GLN A 109 -8.95 -18.71 -6.01
N SER A 110 -9.27 -18.32 -7.25
CA SER A 110 -8.36 -17.56 -8.09
C SER A 110 -8.02 -16.22 -7.45
N ALA A 111 -9.02 -15.54 -6.88
CA ALA A 111 -8.79 -14.27 -6.17
C ALA A 111 -7.89 -14.46 -4.95
N ASN A 112 -8.11 -15.54 -4.18
CA ASN A 112 -7.24 -15.86 -3.04
C ASN A 112 -5.80 -16.10 -3.47
N ARG A 113 -5.59 -16.80 -4.59
CA ARG A 113 -4.24 -17.02 -5.11
C ARG A 113 -3.61 -15.71 -5.60
N ALA A 114 -4.41 -14.80 -6.14
CA ALA A 114 -3.92 -13.50 -6.60
C ALA A 114 -3.34 -12.68 -5.45
N ILE A 115 -3.94 -12.76 -4.27
CA ILE A 115 -3.45 -12.05 -3.08
C ILE A 115 -1.99 -12.40 -2.79
N VAL A 116 -1.67 -13.69 -2.81
CA VAL A 116 -0.31 -14.19 -2.56
C VAL A 116 0.62 -13.89 -3.72
N ALA A 117 0.13 -14.09 -4.95
CA ALA A 117 0.93 -13.85 -6.14
C ALA A 117 1.31 -12.37 -6.28
N ALA A 118 0.43 -11.46 -5.89
CA ALA A 118 0.70 -10.03 -5.93
C ALA A 118 1.83 -9.64 -4.98
N ASP A 119 1.92 -10.28 -3.82
CA ASP A 119 3.03 -10.03 -2.89
C ASP A 119 4.36 -10.43 -3.52
N LYS A 120 4.38 -11.57 -4.22
CA LYS A 120 5.59 -12.03 -4.89
C LYS A 120 5.98 -11.15 -6.07
N GLY A 121 5.01 -10.51 -6.70
CA GLY A 121 5.24 -9.66 -7.85
C GLY A 121 5.38 -8.17 -7.55
N CYS A 122 5.27 -7.78 -6.29
CA CYS A 122 5.33 -6.37 -5.90
C CYS A 122 6.77 -5.88 -5.90
N ALA A 123 7.11 -5.01 -6.86
CA ALA A 123 8.49 -4.53 -7.04
C ALA A 123 9.03 -3.80 -5.81
N VAL A 124 8.26 -2.87 -5.26
CA VAL A 124 8.69 -2.10 -4.08
C VAL A 124 8.79 -3.01 -2.86
N GLY A 125 7.81 -3.89 -2.66
CA GLY A 125 7.86 -4.86 -1.57
C GLY A 125 9.09 -5.75 -1.63
N ASN A 126 9.45 -6.21 -2.82
CA ASN A 126 10.64 -7.04 -3.01
C ASN A 126 11.93 -6.27 -2.74
N MET A 127 11.99 -4.99 -3.12
CA MET A 127 13.13 -4.13 -2.76
C MET A 127 13.27 -4.01 -1.25
N LEU A 128 12.18 -3.84 -0.54
CA LEU A 128 12.18 -3.72 0.91
C LEU A 128 12.59 -5.03 1.58
N LYS A 129 12.11 -6.16 1.06
CA LYS A 129 12.50 -7.49 1.58
C LYS A 129 14.01 -7.70 1.46
N LYS A 130 14.64 -7.21 0.39
CA LYS A 130 16.09 -7.27 0.23
C LYS A 130 16.84 -6.42 1.25
N ALA A 131 16.19 -5.42 1.81
CA ALA A 131 16.74 -4.56 2.86
C ALA A 131 16.33 -5.05 4.26
N ASP A 132 15.93 -6.31 4.37
CA ASP A 132 15.53 -6.95 5.63
C ASP A 132 14.24 -6.39 6.25
N VAL A 133 13.41 -5.74 5.44
CA VAL A 133 12.07 -5.35 5.88
C VAL A 133 11.14 -6.54 5.67
N GLN A 134 10.39 -6.90 6.69
CA GLN A 134 9.40 -7.95 6.56
C GLN A 134 8.15 -7.37 5.91
N VAL A 135 7.72 -7.97 4.80
CA VAL A 135 6.49 -7.55 4.11
C VAL A 135 5.63 -8.77 3.92
N GLY A 136 4.45 -8.75 4.48
CA GLY A 136 3.53 -9.88 4.39
C GLY A 136 2.13 -9.43 4.04
N VAL A 137 1.30 -10.39 3.73
CA VAL A 137 -0.07 -10.14 3.31
C VAL A 137 -1.00 -11.18 3.94
N GLN A 138 -2.15 -10.72 4.38
CA GLN A 138 -3.20 -11.58 4.89
C GLN A 138 -4.52 -10.97 4.42
N GLY A 139 -5.08 -11.54 3.37
CA GLY A 139 -6.27 -10.99 2.75
C GLY A 139 -7.49 -11.86 2.91
N LYS A 140 -8.59 -11.36 2.38
CA LYS A 140 -9.83 -12.11 2.34
C LYS A 140 -10.59 -11.78 1.06
N VAL A 141 -11.42 -12.74 0.66
CA VAL A 141 -12.30 -12.61 -0.50
C VAL A 141 -13.72 -12.83 -0.02
N SER A 142 -14.61 -11.93 -0.38
CA SER A 142 -16.04 -12.09 -0.07
C SER A 142 -16.87 -11.79 -1.32
N LEU A 143 -18.13 -12.15 -1.27
CA LEU A 143 -19.05 -11.87 -2.35
C LEU A 143 -19.91 -10.66 -1.98
N LEU A 144 -20.26 -9.87 -2.98
CA LEU A 144 -21.17 -8.75 -2.79
C LEU A 144 -22.54 -9.29 -2.35
N SER A 145 -23.03 -8.79 -1.22
CA SER A 145 -24.35 -9.18 -0.74
C SER A 145 -25.42 -8.55 -1.62
N LYS A 146 -26.47 -9.29 -1.93
CA LYS A 146 -27.61 -8.74 -2.68
C LYS A 146 -28.26 -7.57 -1.95
N GLU A 147 -28.13 -7.53 -0.61
CA GLU A 147 -28.62 -6.42 0.19
C GLU A 147 -27.76 -5.17 0.06
N ASN A 148 -26.50 -5.33 -0.37
CA ASN A 148 -25.57 -4.22 -0.55
C ASN A 148 -25.57 -3.69 -1.98
N VAL A 149 -26.35 -4.31 -2.87
CA VAL A 149 -26.52 -3.83 -4.24
C VAL A 149 -27.70 -2.88 -4.27
N VAL A 150 -27.61 -1.81 -3.51
CA VAL A 150 -28.61 -0.74 -3.54
C VAL A 150 -27.97 0.46 -4.20
N SER A 151 -28.55 0.82 -5.30
CA SER A 151 -28.12 1.99 -6.05
C SER A 151 -28.39 3.28 -5.27
#